data_a71f3729747ff3d9fda963e2c67b012e
#
_entry.id   a71f3729747ff3d9fda963e2c67b012e
#
_cell.length_a   1.000
_cell.length_b   1.000
_cell.length_c   1.000
_cell.angle_alpha   90.00
_cell.angle_beta   90.00
_cell.angle_gamma   90.00
#
_symmetry.space_group_name_H-M   'P 1'
#
loop_
_entity.id
_entity.type
_entity.pdbx_description
1 polymer ?
#
loop_
_entity_poly.entity_id
_entity_poly.type
_entity_poly.pdbx_seq_one_letter_code
_entity_poly.pdbx_strand_id
1 'polypeptide(L)'
;MKHIVLTGGGTAGHVTPNIALIPKLKEAGYKISYIGSYDGMERKLIEDLGIPYYGISSGKLRRYFDPKNFSDPFRVVKGYFEAKKLLKKLKPNVVFSKGGFVSVPVVLAAKACKVPALIHESDMTPGLANKLCIPSAAKVCCNFPETVKCLPENKAVLTGTPIRQELLSGDAREGLKFCGFNAAKPVILVIGGSLGSVAVNHAVRSILPELLKDFQVIHLCGKDKLDASLNGTEGYVQFEYIKDELPDLFAAADLIISRAGANAICEISALAKPNILIPLSANASRGDQILNARSFERQGYSKVLEEESVNAQTLQSAISEVYENRQTYINAMKKSSHTDSIGRILSLIQECERK
;
A
#
# COMPACT_ATOMS: atom_id res chain seq x y z
N MET A 1 31.49 1.64 -0.07
CA MET A 1 30.13 1.44 -0.69
C MET A 1 29.12 1.61 0.42
N LYS A 2 28.12 2.48 0.23
CA LYS A 2 27.04 2.68 1.20
C LYS A 2 26.18 1.43 1.33
N HIS A 3 25.72 1.11 2.53
CA HIS A 3 24.94 -0.08 2.80
C HIS A 3 23.66 0.28 3.55
N ILE A 4 22.52 -0.11 3.00
CA ILE A 4 21.21 0.03 3.63
C ILE A 4 20.63 -1.33 3.99
N VAL A 5 19.99 -1.41 5.16
CA VAL A 5 19.14 -2.54 5.53
C VAL A 5 17.70 -2.11 5.43
N LEU A 6 16.93 -2.83 4.61
CA LEU A 6 15.47 -2.71 4.54
C LEU A 6 14.81 -3.71 5.49
N THR A 7 13.69 -3.35 6.07
CA THR A 7 12.88 -4.25 6.90
C THR A 7 11.39 -3.93 6.80
N GLY A 8 10.59 -4.95 6.95
CA GLY A 8 9.14 -4.89 6.89
C GLY A 8 8.59 -6.28 6.59
N GLY A 9 7.37 -6.58 6.99
CA GLY A 9 6.83 -7.90 6.72
C GLY A 9 5.47 -8.16 7.35
N GLY A 10 5.02 -9.39 7.19
CA GLY A 10 3.73 -9.86 7.67
C GLY A 10 2.56 -9.60 6.71
N THR A 11 2.65 -8.62 5.83
CA THR A 11 1.68 -8.35 4.75
C THR A 11 2.39 -7.77 3.54
N ALA A 12 1.80 -7.94 2.34
CA ALA A 12 2.33 -7.34 1.10
C ALA A 12 2.49 -5.82 1.21
N GLY A 13 1.59 -5.14 1.92
CA GLY A 13 1.64 -3.70 2.15
C GLY A 13 2.87 -3.18 2.89
N HIS A 14 3.56 -4.04 3.66
CA HIS A 14 4.83 -3.71 4.30
C HIS A 14 6.07 -4.10 3.47
N VAL A 15 5.89 -4.81 2.36
CA VAL A 15 6.98 -5.30 1.52
C VAL A 15 7.06 -4.55 0.19
N THR A 16 5.94 -4.43 -0.49
CA THR A 16 5.85 -3.81 -1.83
C THR A 16 6.48 -2.40 -1.90
N PRO A 17 6.26 -1.49 -0.92
CA PRO A 17 6.92 -0.19 -0.98
C PRO A 17 8.43 -0.24 -0.74
N ASN A 18 8.94 -1.24 0.00
CA ASN A 18 10.39 -1.46 0.08
C ASN A 18 10.93 -1.91 -1.28
N ILE A 19 10.20 -2.78 -1.98
CA ILE A 19 10.56 -3.22 -3.34
C ILE A 19 10.61 -2.03 -4.28
N ALA A 20 9.64 -1.12 -4.21
CA ALA A 20 9.61 0.08 -5.03
C ALA A 20 10.81 1.03 -4.84
N LEU A 21 11.44 1.01 -3.66
CA LEU A 21 12.66 1.80 -3.38
C LEU A 21 13.93 1.16 -3.95
N ILE A 22 13.97 -0.15 -4.15
CA ILE A 22 15.19 -0.89 -4.52
C ILE A 22 15.88 -0.35 -5.78
N PRO A 23 15.19 -0.08 -6.91
CA PRO A 23 15.84 0.43 -8.10
C PRO A 23 16.60 1.74 -7.83
N LYS A 24 15.94 2.71 -7.20
CA LYS A 24 16.55 4.02 -6.89
C LYS A 24 17.66 3.94 -5.85
N LEU A 25 17.58 3.03 -4.89
CA LEU A 25 18.67 2.78 -3.95
C LEU A 25 19.90 2.16 -4.65
N LYS A 26 19.69 1.24 -5.63
CA LYS A 26 20.77 0.69 -6.44
C LYS A 26 21.43 1.77 -7.31
N GLU A 27 20.62 2.61 -7.98
CA GLU A 27 21.11 3.76 -8.77
C GLU A 27 21.94 4.74 -7.90
N ALA A 28 21.54 4.96 -6.65
CA ALA A 28 22.27 5.79 -5.69
C ALA A 28 23.51 5.11 -5.07
N GLY A 29 23.87 3.91 -5.53
CA GLY A 29 25.08 3.19 -5.14
C GLY A 29 25.01 2.45 -3.80
N TYR A 30 23.79 2.17 -3.30
CA TYR A 30 23.63 1.38 -2.08
C TYR A 30 23.76 -0.12 -2.33
N LYS A 31 24.55 -0.79 -1.50
CA LYS A 31 24.39 -2.22 -1.23
C LYS A 31 23.13 -2.38 -0.38
N ILE A 32 22.27 -3.33 -0.74
CA ILE A 32 20.99 -3.55 -0.06
C ILE A 32 20.99 -4.92 0.61
N SER A 33 20.51 -4.99 1.83
CA SER A 33 20.18 -6.23 2.53
C SER A 33 18.78 -6.11 3.13
N TYR A 34 18.10 -7.22 3.31
CA TYR A 34 16.78 -7.26 3.91
C TYR A 34 16.78 -8.09 5.19
N ILE A 35 16.17 -7.56 6.26
CA ILE A 35 15.91 -8.32 7.49
C ILE A 35 14.42 -8.48 7.62
N GLY A 36 13.93 -9.73 7.66
CA GLY A 36 12.53 -10.08 7.81
C GLY A 36 12.33 -11.29 8.72
N SER A 37 11.11 -11.84 8.78
CA SER A 37 10.83 -13.03 9.56
C SER A 37 11.35 -14.30 8.85
N TYR A 38 11.60 -15.39 9.61
CA TYR A 38 12.11 -16.64 9.04
C TYR A 38 11.18 -17.21 7.95
N ASP A 39 9.86 -17.19 8.20
CA ASP A 39 8.85 -17.84 7.37
C ASP A 39 7.80 -16.83 6.84
N GLY A 40 8.18 -15.54 6.73
CA GLY A 40 7.29 -14.51 6.22
C GLY A 40 7.15 -14.53 4.70
N MET A 41 6.01 -14.07 4.22
CA MET A 41 5.76 -13.90 2.78
C MET A 41 6.79 -12.98 2.11
N GLU A 42 7.38 -12.07 2.87
CA GLU A 42 8.40 -11.14 2.42
C GLU A 42 9.67 -11.87 1.94
N ARG A 43 9.98 -13.05 2.48
CA ARG A 43 11.20 -13.78 2.15
C ARG A 43 11.28 -14.10 0.67
N LYS A 44 10.27 -14.77 0.14
CA LYS A 44 10.23 -15.14 -1.28
C LYS A 44 10.29 -13.90 -2.19
N LEU A 45 9.48 -12.88 -1.88
CA LEU A 45 9.42 -11.65 -2.68
C LEU A 45 10.77 -10.94 -2.78
N ILE A 46 11.58 -11.00 -1.74
CA ILE A 46 12.89 -10.33 -1.68
C ILE A 46 14.00 -11.22 -2.28
N GLU A 47 13.98 -12.53 -2.02
CA GLU A 47 14.94 -13.48 -2.59
C GLU A 47 14.80 -13.54 -4.11
N ASP A 48 13.57 -13.48 -4.66
CA ASP A 48 13.30 -13.44 -6.10
C ASP A 48 13.93 -12.22 -6.81
N LEU A 49 14.21 -11.13 -6.06
CA LEU A 49 14.90 -9.94 -6.57
C LEU A 49 16.44 -10.00 -6.43
N GLY A 50 16.98 -11.13 -5.97
CA GLY A 50 18.41 -11.32 -5.74
C GLY A 50 18.97 -10.47 -4.57
N ILE A 51 18.11 -10.00 -3.65
CA ILE A 51 18.53 -9.22 -2.47
C ILE A 51 18.87 -10.19 -1.32
N PRO A 52 20.05 -10.06 -0.68
CA PRO A 52 20.40 -10.86 0.49
C PRO A 52 19.36 -10.71 1.61
N TYR A 53 18.74 -11.82 1.99
CA TYR A 53 17.71 -11.90 3.02
C TYR A 53 18.24 -12.55 4.30
N TYR A 54 17.88 -12.00 5.44
CA TYR A 54 18.25 -12.50 6.77
C TYR A 54 17.00 -12.63 7.62
N GLY A 55 16.69 -13.87 8.00
CA GLY A 55 15.55 -14.17 8.89
C GLY A 55 15.88 -13.88 10.36
N ILE A 56 14.90 -13.34 11.08
CA ILE A 56 14.94 -13.21 12.54
C ILE A 56 13.65 -13.70 13.17
N SER A 57 13.71 -13.99 14.45
CA SER A 57 12.53 -14.26 15.27
C SER A 57 11.66 -13.01 15.36
N SER A 58 10.36 -13.15 15.14
CA SER A 58 9.39 -12.07 15.30
C SER A 58 8.16 -12.57 16.03
N GLY A 59 7.58 -11.74 16.89
CA GLY A 59 6.31 -12.00 17.56
C GLY A 59 5.23 -11.10 16.95
N LYS A 60 4.03 -11.62 16.80
CA LYS A 60 2.86 -10.86 16.37
C LYS A 60 1.97 -10.61 17.57
N LEU A 61 2.04 -9.41 18.17
CA LEU A 61 1.13 -9.03 19.24
C LEU A 61 -0.31 -8.98 18.70
N ARG A 62 -1.07 -10.05 18.96
CA ARG A 62 -2.48 -10.14 18.58
C ARG A 62 -3.33 -9.43 19.62
N ARG A 63 -4.35 -8.69 19.15
CA ARG A 63 -5.27 -7.95 20.04
C ARG A 63 -6.35 -8.83 20.68
N TYR A 64 -6.55 -10.05 20.17
CA TYR A 64 -7.43 -11.06 20.75
C TYR A 64 -6.63 -12.04 21.61
N PHE A 65 -7.31 -12.73 22.51
CA PHE A 65 -6.69 -13.73 23.36
C PHE A 65 -6.20 -14.90 22.48
N ASP A 66 -4.88 -15.06 22.39
CA ASP A 66 -4.22 -16.16 21.70
C ASP A 66 -3.08 -16.63 22.59
N PRO A 67 -2.97 -17.93 22.91
CA PRO A 67 -1.87 -18.47 23.72
C PRO A 67 -0.48 -18.05 23.22
N LYS A 68 -0.33 -17.80 21.91
CA LYS A 68 0.91 -17.30 21.32
C LYS A 68 1.29 -15.90 21.81
N ASN A 69 0.36 -15.11 22.34
CA ASN A 69 0.66 -13.80 22.92
C ASN A 69 1.61 -13.89 24.11
N PHE A 70 1.65 -15.04 24.82
CA PHE A 70 2.61 -15.26 25.91
C PHE A 70 4.03 -15.57 25.42
N SER A 71 4.18 -16.20 24.24
CA SER A 71 5.50 -16.50 23.65
C SER A 71 6.03 -15.37 22.77
N ASP A 72 5.16 -14.53 22.24
CA ASP A 72 5.53 -13.47 21.29
C ASP A 72 6.49 -12.41 21.87
N PRO A 73 6.39 -11.95 23.14
CA PRO A 73 7.38 -11.06 23.76
C PRO A 73 8.79 -11.68 23.78
N PHE A 74 8.91 -12.97 24.11
CA PHE A 74 10.20 -13.68 24.10
C PHE A 74 10.78 -13.79 22.68
N ARG A 75 9.92 -13.97 21.66
CA ARG A 75 10.32 -13.97 20.26
C ARG A 75 10.83 -12.59 19.83
N VAL A 76 10.18 -11.51 20.26
CA VAL A 76 10.65 -10.14 19.99
C VAL A 76 12.01 -9.88 20.63
N VAL A 77 12.21 -10.30 21.88
CA VAL A 77 13.52 -10.18 22.57
C VAL A 77 14.59 -11.01 21.86
N LYS A 78 14.29 -12.25 21.49
CA LYS A 78 15.21 -13.08 20.68
C LYS A 78 15.54 -12.39 19.36
N GLY A 79 14.53 -11.92 18.63
CA GLY A 79 14.70 -11.19 17.37
C GLY A 79 15.55 -9.92 17.50
N TYR A 80 15.44 -9.22 18.63
CA TYR A 80 16.30 -8.07 18.94
C TYR A 80 17.80 -8.45 19.00
N PHE A 81 18.14 -9.54 19.68
CA PHE A 81 19.53 -9.98 19.75
C PHE A 81 20.05 -10.51 18.42
N GLU A 82 19.19 -11.23 17.66
CA GLU A 82 19.49 -11.68 16.31
C GLU A 82 19.74 -10.50 15.37
N ALA A 83 18.83 -9.50 15.35
CA ALA A 83 18.98 -8.28 14.58
C ALA A 83 20.24 -7.50 14.97
N LYS A 84 20.52 -7.36 16.26
CA LYS A 84 21.72 -6.69 16.77
C LYS A 84 23.02 -7.38 16.29
N LYS A 85 23.05 -8.70 16.27
CA LYS A 85 24.18 -9.50 15.75
C LYS A 85 24.35 -9.26 14.25
N LEU A 86 23.24 -9.28 13.49
CA LEU A 86 23.24 -9.01 12.05
C LEU A 86 23.72 -7.58 11.73
N LEU A 87 23.19 -6.56 12.39
CA LEU A 87 23.56 -5.17 12.17
C LEU A 87 25.05 -4.92 12.49
N LYS A 88 25.60 -5.55 13.55
CA LYS A 88 27.04 -5.51 13.84
C LYS A 88 27.89 -6.16 12.74
N LYS A 89 27.41 -7.26 12.13
CA LYS A 89 28.07 -7.96 11.03
C LYS A 89 27.98 -7.18 9.72
N LEU A 90 26.78 -6.69 9.38
CA LEU A 90 26.49 -6.00 8.12
C LEU A 90 27.02 -4.57 8.10
N LYS A 91 27.12 -3.93 9.26
CA LYS A 91 27.58 -2.52 9.45
C LYS A 91 26.88 -1.54 8.48
N PRO A 92 25.54 -1.51 8.41
CA PRO A 92 24.87 -0.63 7.48
C PRO A 92 25.02 0.84 7.90
N ASN A 93 24.94 1.75 6.91
CA ASN A 93 24.92 3.18 7.15
C ASN A 93 23.56 3.65 7.67
N VAL A 94 22.50 2.95 7.28
CA VAL A 94 21.11 3.31 7.60
C VAL A 94 20.19 2.08 7.57
N VAL A 95 19.11 2.13 8.34
CA VAL A 95 17.99 1.17 8.30
C VAL A 95 16.76 1.90 7.81
N PHE A 96 16.01 1.32 6.87
CA PHE A 96 14.68 1.78 6.49
C PHE A 96 13.63 0.71 6.78
N SER A 97 12.60 1.08 7.51
CA SER A 97 11.53 0.19 7.95
C SER A 97 10.17 0.61 7.39
N LYS A 98 9.50 -0.29 6.68
CA LYS A 98 8.12 -0.09 6.21
C LYS A 98 7.07 -0.52 7.24
N GLY A 99 7.50 -1.01 8.40
CA GLY A 99 6.61 -1.44 9.46
C GLY A 99 6.37 -2.95 9.50
N GLY A 100 5.32 -3.35 10.23
CA GLY A 100 5.08 -4.74 10.60
C GLY A 100 5.87 -5.15 11.86
N PHE A 101 5.43 -6.23 12.52
CA PHE A 101 6.00 -6.61 13.82
C PHE A 101 7.47 -7.03 13.76
N VAL A 102 7.94 -7.55 12.62
CA VAL A 102 9.35 -7.90 12.41
C VAL A 102 10.27 -6.67 12.43
N SER A 103 9.75 -5.50 12.12
CA SER A 103 10.52 -4.25 12.13
C SER A 103 10.88 -3.78 13.55
N VAL A 104 10.07 -4.10 14.55
CA VAL A 104 10.29 -3.65 15.93
C VAL A 104 11.66 -4.06 16.46
N PRO A 105 12.04 -5.37 16.50
CA PRO A 105 13.36 -5.77 16.93
C PRO A 105 14.49 -5.15 16.10
N VAL A 106 14.30 -4.94 14.80
CA VAL A 106 15.32 -4.37 13.91
C VAL A 106 15.58 -2.89 14.24
N VAL A 107 14.52 -2.09 14.37
CA VAL A 107 14.64 -0.65 14.67
C VAL A 107 15.22 -0.41 16.07
N LEU A 108 14.81 -1.20 17.07
CA LEU A 108 15.38 -1.13 18.41
C LEU A 108 16.88 -1.52 18.42
N ALA A 109 17.23 -2.57 17.68
CA ALA A 109 18.64 -3.00 17.54
C ALA A 109 19.48 -1.97 16.77
N ALA A 110 18.92 -1.29 15.77
CA ALA A 110 19.59 -0.22 15.04
C ALA A 110 19.98 0.92 15.99
N LYS A 111 19.06 1.38 16.85
CA LYS A 111 19.36 2.38 17.89
C LYS A 111 20.49 1.92 18.80
N ALA A 112 20.46 0.68 19.29
CA ALA A 112 21.51 0.12 20.15
C ALA A 112 22.86 -0.02 19.45
N CYS A 113 22.87 -0.17 18.11
CA CYS A 113 24.09 -0.18 17.28
C CYS A 113 24.50 1.19 16.78
N LYS A 114 23.82 2.27 17.19
CA LYS A 114 24.03 3.65 16.71
C LYS A 114 23.89 3.76 15.18
N VAL A 115 23.03 2.94 14.57
CA VAL A 115 22.66 3.03 13.15
C VAL A 115 21.37 3.81 13.07
N PRO A 116 21.30 4.91 12.30
CA PRO A 116 20.06 5.66 12.14
C PRO A 116 19.01 4.80 11.44
N ALA A 117 17.77 4.88 11.93
CA ALA A 117 16.64 4.17 11.36
C ALA A 117 15.56 5.16 10.95
N LEU A 118 15.12 5.08 9.69
CA LEU A 118 13.92 5.74 9.21
C LEU A 118 12.78 4.73 9.23
N ILE A 119 11.62 5.13 9.71
CA ILE A 119 10.42 4.31 9.67
C ILE A 119 9.36 4.96 8.81
N HIS A 120 8.48 4.17 8.23
CA HIS A 120 7.39 4.66 7.39
C HIS A 120 6.04 4.23 7.96
N GLU A 121 5.16 5.22 8.18
CA GLU A 121 3.77 4.99 8.54
C GLU A 121 2.88 5.18 7.33
N SER A 122 2.11 4.16 7.02
CA SER A 122 1.22 4.16 5.85
C SER A 122 -0.17 4.66 6.16
N ASP A 123 -0.71 4.29 7.33
CA ASP A 123 -2.07 4.65 7.74
C ASP A 123 -2.10 6.02 8.41
N MET A 124 -3.29 6.61 8.48
CA MET A 124 -3.48 7.92 9.11
C MET A 124 -3.14 7.87 10.60
N THR A 125 -3.37 6.75 11.27
CA THR A 125 -3.01 6.56 12.67
C THR A 125 -1.86 5.56 12.81
N PRO A 126 -0.77 5.90 13.54
CA PRO A 126 0.35 5.01 13.70
C PRO A 126 -0.04 3.65 14.28
N GLY A 127 0.33 2.58 13.59
CA GLY A 127 0.14 1.22 14.06
C GLY A 127 1.01 0.91 15.29
N LEU A 128 0.64 -0.12 16.07
CA LEU A 128 1.35 -0.48 17.31
C LEU A 128 2.85 -0.71 17.09
N ALA A 129 3.22 -1.39 16.00
CA ALA A 129 4.64 -1.63 15.69
C ALA A 129 5.40 -0.30 15.49
N ASN A 130 4.83 0.63 14.73
CA ASN A 130 5.45 1.94 14.54
C ASN A 130 5.45 2.77 15.83
N LYS A 131 4.40 2.74 16.63
CA LYS A 131 4.38 3.41 17.95
C LYS A 131 5.56 2.99 18.82
N LEU A 132 5.92 1.71 18.83
CA LEU A 132 7.07 1.18 19.56
C LEU A 132 8.42 1.62 18.93
N CYS A 133 8.45 1.86 17.62
CA CYS A 133 9.65 2.27 16.88
C CYS A 133 9.91 3.77 16.91
N ILE A 134 8.88 4.63 16.97
CA ILE A 134 8.98 6.09 16.91
C ILE A 134 10.05 6.67 17.86
N PRO A 135 10.14 6.26 19.16
CA PRO A 135 11.18 6.79 20.06
C PRO A 135 12.61 6.48 19.61
N SER A 136 12.79 5.41 18.83
CA SER A 136 14.08 4.93 18.35
C SER A 136 14.42 5.37 16.93
N ALA A 137 13.43 5.87 16.19
CA ALA A 137 13.60 6.33 14.81
C ALA A 137 14.27 7.72 14.74
N ALA A 138 15.12 7.92 13.73
CA ALA A 138 15.67 9.22 13.36
C ALA A 138 14.61 10.08 12.68
N LYS A 139 13.86 9.50 11.72
CA LYS A 139 12.74 10.14 11.01
C LYS A 139 11.58 9.17 10.86
N VAL A 140 10.37 9.73 10.73
CA VAL A 140 9.12 9.03 10.47
C VAL A 140 8.52 9.59 9.20
N CYS A 141 8.58 8.81 8.13
CA CYS A 141 7.93 9.12 6.86
C CYS A 141 6.43 8.84 6.97
N CYS A 142 5.59 9.75 6.51
CA CYS A 142 4.13 9.67 6.63
C CYS A 142 3.44 9.86 5.28
N ASN A 143 2.29 9.19 5.11
CA ASN A 143 1.42 9.38 3.95
C ASN A 143 0.44 10.54 4.13
N PHE A 144 0.03 10.82 5.37
CA PHE A 144 -1.07 11.74 5.66
C PHE A 144 -0.59 12.96 6.44
N PRO A 145 -1.06 14.18 6.09
CA PRO A 145 -0.75 15.39 6.84
C PRO A 145 -1.21 15.32 8.31
N GLU A 146 -2.32 14.61 8.56
CA GLU A 146 -2.84 14.40 9.91
C GLU A 146 -1.88 13.59 10.78
N THR A 147 -1.22 12.57 10.18
CA THR A 147 -0.22 11.76 10.88
C THR A 147 0.96 12.60 11.33
N VAL A 148 1.41 13.54 10.47
CA VAL A 148 2.51 14.45 10.82
C VAL A 148 2.21 15.26 12.06
N LYS A 149 0.95 15.77 12.19
CA LYS A 149 0.52 16.55 13.35
C LYS A 149 0.48 15.78 14.68
N CYS A 150 0.38 14.46 14.60
CA CYS A 150 0.32 13.58 15.79
C CYS A 150 1.69 13.05 16.24
N LEU A 151 2.76 13.42 15.55
CA LEU A 151 4.10 12.90 15.78
C LEU A 151 5.05 14.04 16.24
N PRO A 152 6.21 13.70 16.85
CA PRO A 152 7.22 14.71 17.18
C PRO A 152 7.67 15.48 15.94
N GLU A 153 7.58 16.84 15.97
CA GLU A 153 7.88 17.74 14.83
C GLU A 153 9.25 17.47 14.21
N ASN A 154 10.27 17.23 15.04
CA ASN A 154 11.63 17.00 14.58
C ASN A 154 11.83 15.64 13.88
N LYS A 155 10.81 14.76 13.89
CA LYS A 155 10.89 13.41 13.29
C LYS A 155 9.96 13.23 12.11
N ALA A 156 8.76 13.80 12.17
CA ALA A 156 7.70 13.56 11.17
C ALA A 156 7.97 14.29 9.86
N VAL A 157 7.85 13.58 8.74
CA VAL A 157 8.00 14.14 7.39
C VAL A 157 6.92 13.56 6.47
N LEU A 158 6.17 14.44 5.80
CA LEU A 158 5.19 14.05 4.79
C LEU A 158 5.93 13.64 3.50
N THR A 159 6.02 12.35 3.23
CA THR A 159 6.74 11.83 2.06
C THR A 159 5.81 11.20 1.02
N GLY A 160 4.63 10.76 1.41
CA GLY A 160 3.87 9.78 0.65
C GLY A 160 4.48 8.38 0.75
N THR A 161 3.86 7.41 0.08
CA THR A 161 4.35 6.02 0.04
C THR A 161 5.11 5.76 -1.26
N PRO A 162 6.21 4.97 -1.25
CA PRO A 162 6.87 4.56 -2.49
C PRO A 162 5.94 3.79 -3.40
N ILE A 163 5.75 4.29 -4.61
CA ILE A 163 4.93 3.67 -5.66
C ILE A 163 5.83 2.93 -6.64
N ARG A 164 5.41 1.75 -7.04
CA ARG A 164 6.11 0.96 -8.06
C ARG A 164 6.13 1.70 -9.39
N GLN A 165 7.30 1.87 -9.98
CA GLN A 165 7.46 2.60 -11.25
C GLN A 165 6.69 1.93 -12.39
N GLU A 166 6.57 0.61 -12.37
CA GLU A 166 5.83 -0.18 -13.35
C GLU A 166 4.37 0.26 -13.44
N LEU A 167 3.74 0.66 -12.31
CA LEU A 167 2.36 1.15 -12.30
C LEU A 167 2.19 2.46 -13.07
N LEU A 168 3.25 3.28 -13.18
CA LEU A 168 3.23 4.56 -13.86
C LEU A 168 3.51 4.45 -15.38
N SER A 169 3.90 3.27 -15.85
CA SER A 169 4.31 3.01 -17.24
C SER A 169 3.35 2.13 -18.03
N GLY A 170 2.13 1.91 -17.52
CA GLY A 170 1.11 1.11 -18.20
C GLY A 170 0.62 1.74 -19.51
N ASP A 171 0.25 0.90 -20.48
CA ASP A 171 -0.36 1.29 -21.74
C ASP A 171 -1.87 0.96 -21.75
N ALA A 172 -2.70 2.01 -21.89
CA ALA A 172 -4.15 1.86 -21.93
C ALA A 172 -4.64 0.98 -23.09
N ARG A 173 -3.95 0.99 -24.24
CA ARG A 173 -4.33 0.17 -25.41
C ARG A 173 -4.11 -1.31 -25.14
N GLU A 174 -2.97 -1.66 -24.51
CA GLU A 174 -2.70 -3.06 -24.13
C GLU A 174 -3.68 -3.51 -23.05
N GLY A 175 -4.05 -2.64 -22.10
CA GLY A 175 -5.08 -2.94 -21.10
C GLY A 175 -6.46 -3.22 -21.71
N LEU A 176 -6.91 -2.38 -22.64
CA LEU A 176 -8.16 -2.59 -23.39
C LEU A 176 -8.13 -3.89 -24.19
N LYS A 177 -7.05 -4.14 -24.92
CA LYS A 177 -6.85 -5.34 -25.73
C LYS A 177 -6.85 -6.61 -24.88
N PHE A 178 -6.18 -6.60 -23.72
CA PHE A 178 -6.17 -7.71 -22.77
C PHE A 178 -7.57 -8.07 -22.28
N CYS A 179 -8.42 -7.06 -22.06
CA CYS A 179 -9.80 -7.23 -21.64
C CYS A 179 -10.77 -7.53 -22.79
N GLY A 180 -10.36 -7.48 -24.04
CA GLY A 180 -11.25 -7.59 -25.20
C GLY A 180 -12.15 -6.36 -25.35
N PHE A 181 -11.74 -5.21 -24.81
CA PHE A 181 -12.47 -3.95 -24.86
C PHE A 181 -12.05 -3.07 -26.02
N ASN A 182 -12.86 -2.07 -26.31
CA ASN A 182 -12.58 -1.04 -27.30
C ASN A 182 -12.65 0.36 -26.64
N ALA A 183 -12.26 1.38 -27.40
CA ALA A 183 -12.25 2.76 -26.89
C ALA A 183 -13.61 3.49 -27.01
N ALA A 184 -14.72 2.79 -27.31
CA ALA A 184 -16.03 3.41 -27.54
C ALA A 184 -16.69 3.88 -26.23
N LYS A 185 -16.41 3.19 -25.11
CA LYS A 185 -16.96 3.54 -23.79
C LYS A 185 -15.84 3.69 -22.77
N PRO A 186 -16.00 4.58 -21.78
CA PRO A 186 -15.07 4.68 -20.65
C PRO A 186 -15.03 3.41 -19.81
N VAL A 187 -13.93 3.20 -19.10
CA VAL A 187 -13.66 1.99 -18.34
C VAL A 187 -13.70 2.26 -16.84
N ILE A 188 -14.49 1.46 -16.11
CA ILE A 188 -14.46 1.38 -14.65
C ILE A 188 -13.61 0.18 -14.24
N LEU A 189 -12.57 0.43 -13.43
CA LEU A 189 -11.78 -0.63 -12.79
C LEU A 189 -12.22 -0.81 -11.34
N VAL A 190 -12.63 -2.02 -10.98
CA VAL A 190 -13.08 -2.36 -9.62
C VAL A 190 -12.03 -3.22 -8.93
N ILE A 191 -11.52 -2.77 -7.77
CA ILE A 191 -10.48 -3.46 -6.99
C ILE A 191 -10.90 -3.59 -5.53
N GLY A 192 -11.32 -4.79 -5.13
CA GLY A 192 -11.71 -5.11 -3.74
C GLY A 192 -10.55 -5.31 -2.76
N GLY A 193 -9.30 -5.05 -3.17
CA GLY A 193 -8.08 -5.40 -2.44
C GLY A 193 -7.57 -6.80 -2.80
N SER A 194 -6.42 -7.22 -2.25
CA SER A 194 -5.75 -8.49 -2.60
C SER A 194 -6.59 -9.76 -2.31
N LEU A 195 -7.48 -9.69 -1.33
CA LEU A 195 -8.40 -10.78 -0.99
C LEU A 195 -9.76 -10.64 -1.69
N GLY A 196 -10.00 -9.53 -2.38
CA GLY A 196 -11.31 -9.16 -2.90
C GLY A 196 -12.32 -8.79 -1.81
N SER A 197 -13.44 -8.21 -2.19
CA SER A 197 -14.49 -7.76 -1.27
C SER A 197 -15.86 -8.25 -1.73
N VAL A 198 -16.50 -9.11 -0.94
CA VAL A 198 -17.85 -9.62 -1.23
C VAL A 198 -18.86 -8.47 -1.34
N ALA A 199 -18.79 -7.47 -0.44
CA ALA A 199 -19.70 -6.33 -0.43
C ALA A 199 -19.55 -5.47 -1.70
N VAL A 200 -18.31 -5.13 -2.09
CA VAL A 200 -18.05 -4.36 -3.31
C VAL A 200 -18.45 -5.15 -4.56
N ASN A 201 -18.10 -6.45 -4.62
CA ASN A 201 -18.46 -7.30 -5.74
C ASN A 201 -19.98 -7.36 -5.93
N HIS A 202 -20.71 -7.57 -4.82
CA HIS A 202 -22.18 -7.61 -4.85
C HIS A 202 -22.77 -6.27 -5.30
N ALA A 203 -22.30 -5.16 -4.74
CA ALA A 203 -22.81 -3.84 -5.07
C ALA A 203 -22.62 -3.50 -6.57
N VAL A 204 -21.42 -3.77 -7.12
CA VAL A 204 -21.15 -3.53 -8.54
C VAL A 204 -22.00 -4.44 -9.43
N ARG A 205 -22.10 -5.74 -9.10
CA ARG A 205 -22.90 -6.69 -9.89
C ARG A 205 -24.37 -6.35 -9.88
N SER A 206 -24.90 -5.82 -8.77
CA SER A 206 -26.33 -5.44 -8.68
C SER A 206 -26.74 -4.32 -9.65
N ILE A 207 -25.79 -3.49 -10.08
CA ILE A 207 -26.04 -2.39 -11.03
C ILE A 207 -25.37 -2.61 -12.39
N LEU A 208 -24.77 -3.78 -12.61
CA LEU A 208 -24.00 -4.06 -13.82
C LEU A 208 -24.78 -3.82 -15.12
N PRO A 209 -26.06 -4.26 -15.28
CA PRO A 209 -26.82 -4.00 -16.49
C PRO A 209 -26.95 -2.49 -16.83
N GLU A 210 -27.08 -1.64 -15.82
CA GLU A 210 -27.14 -0.20 -15.99
C GLU A 210 -25.76 0.39 -16.33
N LEU A 211 -24.70 -0.05 -15.63
CA LEU A 211 -23.33 0.41 -15.90
C LEU A 211 -22.90 0.12 -17.34
N LEU A 212 -23.23 -1.05 -17.86
CA LEU A 212 -22.81 -1.48 -19.20
C LEU A 212 -23.50 -0.71 -20.34
N LYS A 213 -24.50 0.13 -20.06
CA LYS A 213 -25.05 1.06 -21.05
C LYS A 213 -24.01 2.13 -21.46
N ASP A 214 -23.26 2.65 -20.47
CA ASP A 214 -22.37 3.81 -20.64
C ASP A 214 -20.89 3.49 -20.40
N PHE A 215 -20.57 2.38 -19.74
CA PHE A 215 -19.22 1.99 -19.35
C PHE A 215 -18.87 0.57 -19.78
N GLN A 216 -17.58 0.28 -19.78
CA GLN A 216 -17.02 -1.06 -19.72
C GLN A 216 -16.47 -1.29 -18.32
N VAL A 217 -16.49 -2.51 -17.80
CA VAL A 217 -16.14 -2.80 -16.41
C VAL A 217 -15.10 -3.91 -16.33
N ILE A 218 -13.95 -3.60 -15.74
CA ILE A 218 -12.90 -4.56 -15.34
C ILE A 218 -13.05 -4.81 -13.85
N HIS A 219 -13.24 -6.06 -13.44
CA HIS A 219 -13.53 -6.38 -12.05
C HIS A 219 -12.54 -7.38 -11.45
N LEU A 220 -11.65 -6.89 -10.56
CA LEU A 220 -10.75 -7.74 -9.78
C LEU A 220 -11.47 -8.22 -8.53
N CYS A 221 -12.12 -9.39 -8.63
CA CYS A 221 -13.05 -9.91 -7.64
C CYS A 221 -12.38 -10.48 -6.38
N GLY A 222 -11.11 -10.92 -6.51
CA GLY A 222 -10.42 -11.70 -5.49
C GLY A 222 -10.62 -13.21 -5.65
N LYS A 223 -9.72 -13.97 -5.02
CA LYS A 223 -9.68 -15.43 -5.12
C LYS A 223 -11.01 -16.07 -4.73
N ASP A 224 -11.45 -17.06 -5.51
CA ASP A 224 -12.69 -17.84 -5.34
C ASP A 224 -13.98 -16.98 -5.35
N LYS A 225 -13.97 -15.80 -6.03
CA LYS A 225 -15.09 -14.85 -6.05
C LYS A 225 -15.57 -14.48 -7.45
N LEU A 226 -15.17 -15.22 -8.47
CA LEU A 226 -15.75 -15.07 -9.81
C LEU A 226 -17.22 -15.49 -9.79
N ASP A 227 -18.00 -14.85 -10.65
CA ASP A 227 -19.39 -15.22 -10.89
C ASP A 227 -19.51 -15.81 -12.30
N ALA A 228 -19.61 -17.14 -12.40
CA ALA A 228 -19.63 -17.84 -13.66
C ALA A 228 -20.84 -17.45 -14.55
N SER A 229 -21.95 -16.99 -13.95
CA SER A 229 -23.14 -16.56 -14.67
C SER A 229 -22.91 -15.29 -15.51
N LEU A 230 -21.87 -14.52 -15.18
CA LEU A 230 -21.52 -13.27 -15.86
C LEU A 230 -20.41 -13.44 -16.91
N ASN A 231 -19.96 -14.69 -17.13
CA ASN A 231 -18.95 -14.95 -18.16
C ASN A 231 -19.51 -14.67 -19.56
N GLY A 232 -18.72 -13.98 -20.38
CA GLY A 232 -19.12 -13.61 -21.75
C GLY A 232 -20.08 -12.43 -21.82
N THR A 233 -20.37 -11.73 -20.71
CA THR A 233 -21.16 -10.49 -20.73
C THR A 233 -20.38 -9.41 -21.48
N GLU A 234 -20.96 -8.86 -22.54
CA GLU A 234 -20.33 -7.81 -23.36
C GLU A 234 -20.01 -6.57 -22.50
N GLY A 235 -18.79 -6.07 -22.59
CA GLY A 235 -18.34 -4.92 -21.82
C GLY A 235 -17.98 -5.21 -20.37
N TYR A 236 -18.01 -6.48 -19.93
CA TYR A 236 -17.65 -6.91 -18.58
C TYR A 236 -16.60 -8.02 -18.59
N VAL A 237 -15.54 -7.84 -17.83
CA VAL A 237 -14.54 -8.89 -17.60
C VAL A 237 -14.20 -8.96 -16.11
N GLN A 238 -14.02 -10.18 -15.59
CA GLN A 238 -13.69 -10.41 -14.20
C GLN A 238 -12.46 -11.30 -14.06
N PHE A 239 -11.63 -10.98 -13.05
CA PHE A 239 -10.43 -11.72 -12.71
C PHE A 239 -10.37 -11.95 -11.20
N GLU A 240 -9.79 -13.07 -10.78
CA GLU A 240 -9.50 -13.28 -9.36
C GLU A 240 -8.34 -12.38 -8.91
N TYR A 241 -7.29 -12.34 -9.72
CA TYR A 241 -6.06 -11.59 -9.45
C TYR A 241 -5.32 -11.30 -10.76
N ILE A 242 -4.76 -10.12 -10.86
CA ILE A 242 -3.90 -9.69 -11.97
C ILE A 242 -2.60 -9.13 -11.38
N LYS A 243 -1.47 -9.42 -12.02
CA LYS A 243 -0.14 -8.95 -11.57
C LYS A 243 0.58 -8.19 -12.68
N ASP A 244 0.86 -8.84 -13.77
CA ASP A 244 1.77 -8.31 -14.79
C ASP A 244 1.07 -7.27 -15.67
N GLU A 245 -0.21 -7.45 -15.96
CA GLU A 245 -1.03 -6.53 -16.75
C GLU A 245 -1.70 -5.42 -15.92
N LEU A 246 -1.55 -5.46 -14.59
CA LEU A 246 -2.18 -4.47 -13.69
C LEU A 246 -1.84 -3.00 -14.05
N PRO A 247 -0.60 -2.64 -14.44
CA PRO A 247 -0.30 -1.29 -14.89
C PRO A 247 -1.14 -0.85 -16.08
N ASP A 248 -1.36 -1.74 -17.05
CA ASP A 248 -2.12 -1.46 -18.26
C ASP A 248 -3.62 -1.30 -17.96
N LEU A 249 -4.15 -2.12 -17.02
CA LEU A 249 -5.52 -1.96 -16.55
C LEU A 249 -5.73 -0.64 -15.81
N PHE A 250 -4.76 -0.21 -14.99
CA PHE A 250 -4.80 1.12 -14.38
C PHE A 250 -4.74 2.23 -15.44
N ALA A 251 -3.90 2.08 -16.47
CA ALA A 251 -3.81 3.05 -17.57
C ALA A 251 -5.13 3.15 -18.33
N ALA A 252 -5.78 2.01 -18.61
CA ALA A 252 -7.07 1.93 -19.31
C ALA A 252 -8.25 2.50 -18.51
N ALA A 253 -8.18 2.51 -17.18
CA ALA A 253 -9.29 2.95 -16.33
C ALA A 253 -9.52 4.46 -16.40
N ASP A 254 -10.77 4.87 -16.56
CA ASP A 254 -11.24 6.26 -16.46
C ASP A 254 -11.75 6.57 -15.05
N LEU A 255 -12.25 5.56 -14.33
CA LEU A 255 -12.74 5.63 -12.97
C LEU A 255 -12.38 4.36 -12.22
N ILE A 256 -12.03 4.49 -10.94
CA ILE A 256 -11.69 3.34 -10.08
C ILE A 256 -12.66 3.25 -8.90
N ILE A 257 -13.15 2.05 -8.63
CA ILE A 257 -13.87 1.72 -7.39
C ILE A 257 -12.95 0.83 -6.56
N SER A 258 -12.59 1.27 -5.35
CA SER A 258 -11.60 0.56 -4.54
C SER A 258 -11.91 0.55 -3.05
N ARG A 259 -11.30 -0.39 -2.33
CA ARG A 259 -11.11 -0.30 -0.88
C ARG A 259 -10.09 0.80 -0.54
N ALA A 260 -10.13 1.31 0.69
CA ALA A 260 -9.29 2.41 1.15
C ALA A 260 -8.04 1.96 1.93
N GLY A 261 -7.39 0.89 1.48
CA GLY A 261 -6.08 0.50 2.00
C GLY A 261 -5.02 1.55 1.64
N ALA A 262 -4.19 1.96 2.60
CA ALA A 262 -3.28 3.10 2.45
C ALA A 262 -2.38 3.06 1.19
N ASN A 263 -1.84 1.88 0.83
CA ASN A 263 -1.02 1.78 -0.37
C ASN A 263 -1.86 1.91 -1.65
N ALA A 264 -3.03 1.26 -1.72
CA ALA A 264 -3.90 1.30 -2.89
C ALA A 264 -4.37 2.72 -3.21
N ILE A 265 -4.80 3.48 -2.20
CA ILE A 265 -5.24 4.85 -2.42
C ILE A 265 -4.09 5.79 -2.82
N CYS A 266 -2.86 5.53 -2.32
CA CYS A 266 -1.67 6.26 -2.76
C CYS A 266 -1.29 5.91 -4.21
N GLU A 267 -1.41 4.64 -4.62
CA GLU A 267 -1.20 4.22 -6.02
C GLU A 267 -2.21 4.90 -6.94
N ILE A 268 -3.49 4.87 -6.60
CA ILE A 268 -4.57 5.54 -7.35
C ILE A 268 -4.31 7.06 -7.46
N SER A 269 -3.90 7.70 -6.37
CA SER A 269 -3.60 9.14 -6.34
C SER A 269 -2.37 9.47 -7.19
N ALA A 270 -1.31 8.66 -7.15
CA ALA A 270 -0.11 8.87 -7.96
C ALA A 270 -0.41 8.77 -9.46
N LEU A 271 -1.36 7.91 -9.85
CA LEU A 271 -1.88 7.77 -11.21
C LEU A 271 -2.90 8.86 -11.58
N ALA A 272 -3.27 9.71 -10.63
CA ALA A 272 -4.31 10.74 -10.77
C ALA A 272 -5.63 10.20 -11.33
N LYS A 273 -6.04 8.98 -10.92
CA LYS A 273 -7.27 8.34 -11.40
C LYS A 273 -8.47 8.74 -10.53
N PRO A 274 -9.55 9.32 -11.12
CA PRO A 274 -10.80 9.57 -10.42
C PRO A 274 -11.28 8.31 -9.72
N ASN A 275 -11.73 8.43 -8.47
CA ASN A 275 -12.02 7.21 -7.73
C ASN A 275 -13.12 7.36 -6.67
N ILE A 276 -13.77 6.23 -6.41
CA ILE A 276 -14.72 6.02 -5.32
C ILE A 276 -14.10 5.04 -4.34
N LEU A 277 -13.95 5.45 -3.09
CA LEU A 277 -13.43 4.62 -2.03
C LEU A 277 -14.57 4.06 -1.18
N ILE A 278 -14.61 2.74 -1.06
CA ILE A 278 -15.51 2.01 -0.19
C ILE A 278 -14.66 1.39 0.93
N PRO A 279 -14.42 2.14 2.04
CA PRO A 279 -13.59 1.64 3.13
C PRO A 279 -14.21 0.41 3.79
N LEU A 280 -13.36 -0.46 4.33
CA LEU A 280 -13.80 -1.59 5.13
C LEU A 280 -14.49 -1.07 6.41
N SER A 281 -15.65 -1.62 6.71
CA SER A 281 -16.47 -1.28 7.88
C SER A 281 -15.67 -1.29 9.19
N ALA A 282 -16.01 -0.40 10.11
CA ALA A 282 -15.45 -0.37 11.46
C ALA A 282 -15.71 -1.68 12.24
N ASN A 283 -16.79 -2.39 11.92
CA ASN A 283 -17.13 -3.69 12.51
C ASN A 283 -16.16 -4.80 12.07
N ALA A 284 -15.58 -4.68 10.86
CA ALA A 284 -14.67 -5.66 10.28
C ALA A 284 -13.19 -5.26 10.40
N SER A 285 -12.90 -4.03 10.86
CA SER A 285 -11.54 -3.47 10.94
C SER A 285 -11.35 -2.56 12.15
N ARG A 286 -10.18 -1.93 12.24
CA ARG A 286 -9.88 -0.90 13.25
C ARG A 286 -10.36 0.50 12.85
N GLY A 287 -11.04 0.62 11.70
CA GLY A 287 -11.43 1.90 11.14
C GLY A 287 -10.30 2.64 10.40
N ASP A 288 -9.10 2.07 10.30
CA ASP A 288 -7.96 2.72 9.61
C ASP A 288 -8.34 3.11 8.18
N GLN A 289 -9.05 2.22 7.43
CA GLN A 289 -9.48 2.50 6.07
C GLN A 289 -10.50 3.67 6.00
N ILE A 290 -11.39 3.79 6.98
CA ILE A 290 -12.36 4.89 7.04
C ILE A 290 -11.61 6.20 7.21
N LEU A 291 -10.65 6.25 8.12
CA LEU A 291 -9.83 7.44 8.36
C LEU A 291 -8.99 7.82 7.13
N ASN A 292 -8.37 6.84 6.48
CA ASN A 292 -7.60 7.02 5.25
C ASN A 292 -8.50 7.61 4.14
N ALA A 293 -9.68 7.01 3.90
CA ALA A 293 -10.64 7.47 2.90
C ALA A 293 -11.10 8.91 3.17
N ARG A 294 -11.48 9.21 4.41
CA ARG A 294 -11.91 10.56 4.80
C ARG A 294 -10.82 11.62 4.67
N SER A 295 -9.55 11.25 4.87
CA SER A 295 -8.44 12.17 4.60
C SER A 295 -8.33 12.48 3.10
N PHE A 296 -8.47 11.49 2.22
CA PHE A 296 -8.43 11.68 0.77
C PHE A 296 -9.64 12.46 0.26
N GLU A 297 -10.82 12.23 0.83
CA GLU A 297 -12.03 13.00 0.52
C GLU A 297 -11.87 14.49 0.87
N ARG A 298 -11.37 14.81 2.08
CA ARG A 298 -11.10 16.21 2.49
C ARG A 298 -10.07 16.91 1.60
N GLN A 299 -9.16 16.17 1.02
CA GLN A 299 -8.15 16.69 0.06
C GLN A 299 -8.70 16.80 -1.37
N GLY A 300 -9.94 16.38 -1.62
CA GLY A 300 -10.56 16.37 -2.94
C GLY A 300 -10.02 15.32 -3.90
N TYR A 301 -9.39 14.27 -3.38
CA TYR A 301 -8.80 13.20 -4.22
C TYR A 301 -9.78 12.08 -4.54
N SER A 302 -10.80 11.89 -3.70
CA SER A 302 -11.70 10.74 -3.78
C SER A 302 -13.12 11.11 -3.35
N LYS A 303 -14.10 10.41 -3.88
CA LYS A 303 -15.44 10.28 -3.29
C LYS A 303 -15.44 9.11 -2.33
N VAL A 304 -16.10 9.23 -1.18
CA VAL A 304 -16.20 8.14 -0.20
C VAL A 304 -17.65 7.68 -0.08
N LEU A 305 -17.85 6.37 -0.16
CA LEU A 305 -19.10 5.69 0.20
C LEU A 305 -18.81 4.72 1.35
N GLU A 306 -19.42 4.91 2.49
CA GLU A 306 -19.31 3.96 3.61
C GLU A 306 -19.96 2.62 3.24
N GLU A 307 -19.34 1.50 3.58
CA GLU A 307 -19.80 0.16 3.17
C GLU A 307 -21.26 -0.10 3.55
N GLU A 308 -21.68 0.40 4.71
CA GLU A 308 -23.04 0.26 5.24
C GLU A 308 -24.08 1.04 4.43
N SER A 309 -23.68 2.07 3.71
CA SER A 309 -24.57 2.91 2.88
C SER A 309 -24.56 2.55 1.40
N VAL A 310 -23.69 1.59 1.00
CA VAL A 310 -23.58 1.17 -0.39
C VAL A 310 -24.80 0.37 -0.81
N ASN A 311 -25.51 0.89 -1.78
CA ASN A 311 -26.61 0.22 -2.49
C ASN A 311 -26.60 0.62 -3.97
N ALA A 312 -27.51 0.08 -4.76
CA ALA A 312 -27.59 0.35 -6.20
C ALA A 312 -27.66 1.85 -6.52
N GLN A 313 -28.54 2.58 -5.83
CA GLN A 313 -28.77 4.00 -6.08
C GLN A 313 -27.56 4.86 -5.68
N THR A 314 -27.00 4.63 -4.47
CA THR A 314 -25.87 5.43 -3.95
C THR A 314 -24.61 5.21 -4.77
N LEU A 315 -24.36 3.97 -5.20
CA LEU A 315 -23.19 3.65 -6.02
C LEU A 315 -23.31 4.25 -7.42
N GLN A 316 -24.47 4.12 -8.06
CA GLN A 316 -24.71 4.71 -9.38
C GLN A 316 -24.60 6.24 -9.36
N SER A 317 -25.20 6.89 -8.36
CA SER A 317 -25.09 8.34 -8.18
C SER A 317 -23.64 8.79 -7.99
N ALA A 318 -22.87 8.05 -7.20
CA ALA A 318 -21.45 8.37 -6.96
C ALA A 318 -20.60 8.18 -8.24
N ILE A 319 -20.89 7.15 -9.05
CA ILE A 319 -20.20 6.93 -10.33
C ILE A 319 -20.46 8.10 -11.28
N SER A 320 -21.73 8.52 -11.45
CA SER A 320 -22.07 9.67 -12.30
C SER A 320 -21.39 10.95 -11.80
N GLU A 321 -21.50 11.26 -10.50
CA GLU A 321 -20.88 12.45 -9.88
C GLU A 321 -19.36 12.49 -10.12
N VAL A 322 -18.65 11.39 -9.84
CA VAL A 322 -17.19 11.36 -9.98
C VAL A 322 -16.77 11.41 -11.44
N TYR A 323 -17.49 10.73 -12.32
CA TYR A 323 -17.15 10.73 -13.75
C TYR A 323 -17.39 12.11 -14.40
N GLU A 324 -18.50 12.76 -14.09
CA GLU A 324 -18.81 14.12 -14.59
C GLU A 324 -17.78 15.14 -14.07
N ASN A 325 -17.37 15.04 -12.82
CA ASN A 325 -16.42 15.95 -12.18
C ASN A 325 -14.96 15.43 -12.20
N ARG A 326 -14.64 14.43 -13.01
CA ARG A 326 -13.35 13.73 -13.00
C ARG A 326 -12.14 14.65 -13.10
N GLN A 327 -12.25 15.74 -13.85
CA GLN A 327 -11.13 16.69 -14.01
C GLN A 327 -10.77 17.41 -12.72
N THR A 328 -11.73 17.66 -11.84
CA THR A 328 -11.50 18.25 -10.51
C THR A 328 -10.67 17.31 -9.65
N TYR A 329 -11.02 16.03 -9.60
CA TYR A 329 -10.26 15.01 -8.86
C TYR A 329 -8.84 14.85 -9.41
N ILE A 330 -8.70 14.77 -10.74
CA ILE A 330 -7.40 14.68 -11.42
C ILE A 330 -6.50 15.87 -11.04
N ASN A 331 -7.04 17.09 -11.13
CA ASN A 331 -6.28 18.31 -10.83
C ASN A 331 -5.86 18.39 -9.36
N ALA A 332 -6.71 17.94 -8.44
CA ALA A 332 -6.38 17.87 -7.03
C ALA A 332 -5.25 16.87 -6.76
N MET A 333 -5.35 15.64 -7.31
CA MET A 333 -4.34 14.61 -7.14
C MET A 333 -2.98 14.98 -7.75
N LYS A 334 -2.95 15.63 -8.92
CA LYS A 334 -1.71 16.11 -9.56
C LYS A 334 -0.94 17.13 -8.73
N LYS A 335 -1.62 17.85 -7.83
CA LYS A 335 -0.99 18.80 -6.88
C LYS A 335 -0.55 18.13 -5.59
N SER A 336 -0.83 16.84 -5.42
CA SER A 336 -0.53 16.12 -4.18
C SER A 336 0.97 15.87 -3.98
N SER A 337 1.36 15.63 -2.72
CA SER A 337 2.72 15.24 -2.36
C SER A 337 3.09 13.79 -2.73
N HIS A 338 2.14 13.03 -3.27
CA HIS A 338 2.35 11.60 -3.59
C HIS A 338 3.13 11.36 -4.88
N THR A 339 3.33 12.40 -5.69
CA THR A 339 3.96 12.28 -7.02
C THR A 339 5.45 11.96 -6.99
N ASP A 340 6.20 12.33 -5.93
CA ASP A 340 7.65 12.03 -5.79
C ASP A 340 8.02 11.51 -4.39
N SER A 341 7.32 10.49 -3.94
CA SER A 341 7.58 9.87 -2.64
C SER A 341 8.95 9.17 -2.56
N ILE A 342 9.38 8.54 -3.64
CA ILE A 342 10.67 7.82 -3.70
C ILE A 342 11.84 8.80 -3.58
N GLY A 343 11.83 9.90 -4.32
CA GLY A 343 12.87 10.92 -4.26
C GLY A 343 12.99 11.55 -2.87
N ARG A 344 11.86 11.90 -2.25
CA ARG A 344 11.82 12.44 -0.88
C ARG A 344 12.37 11.48 0.16
N ILE A 345 11.99 10.20 0.09
CA ILE A 345 12.48 9.17 1.02
C ILE A 345 13.97 8.93 0.80
N LEU A 346 14.44 8.90 -0.45
CA LEU A 346 15.86 8.74 -0.76
C LEU A 346 16.70 9.92 -0.21
N SER A 347 16.21 11.16 -0.36
CA SER A 347 16.88 12.34 0.22
C SER A 347 16.97 12.23 1.74
N LEU A 348 15.89 11.85 2.43
CA LEU A 348 15.91 11.65 3.89
C LEU A 348 16.87 10.51 4.32
N ILE A 349 16.95 9.43 3.54
CA ILE A 349 17.92 8.35 3.78
C ILE A 349 19.34 8.90 3.72
N GLN A 350 19.66 9.69 2.69
CA GLN A 350 20.98 10.30 2.49
C GLN A 350 21.34 11.34 3.56
N GLU A 351 20.35 12.11 4.03
CA GLU A 351 20.55 13.06 5.15
C GLU A 351 20.84 12.35 6.48
N CYS A 352 20.18 11.23 6.72
CA CYS A 352 20.26 10.52 8.00
C CYS A 352 21.36 9.46 8.05
N GLU A 353 21.90 9.02 6.90
CA GLU A 353 22.89 7.94 6.87
C GLU A 353 24.15 8.27 7.66
N ARG A 354 24.71 7.26 8.33
CA ARG A 354 25.98 7.35 9.01
C ARG A 354 27.12 7.46 7.99
N LYS A 355 27.92 8.52 8.12
CA LYS A 355 29.13 8.75 7.32
C LYS A 355 30.20 7.71 7.60
#